data_ca251e5a5558b458eb4a2bed1e865e16
#
_entry.id   ca251e5a5558b458eb4a2bed1e865e16
#
_cell.length_a   1.000
_cell.length_b   1.000
_cell.length_c   1.000
_cell.angle_alpha   90.00
_cell.angle_beta   90.00
_cell.angle_gamma   90.00
#
_symmetry.space_group_name_H-M   'P 1'
#
loop_
_entity.id
_entity.type
_entity.pdbx_description
1 polymer ?
#
loop_
_entity_poly.entity_id
_entity_poly.type
_entity_poly.pdbx_seq_one_letter_code
_entity_poly.pdbx_strand_id
1 'polypeptide(L)'
;MSCQTRFDEFLVLEFSDPGYGAVHHLTVAAYLLQHSSQLTREGWLYERDLLRAFIIENKPPSLIRKQNRDKVDSGKRDFKIKSKTGQPVIAKTTWAKTICDVRAENAETYCADVTEWAKSAFGESEKIVIDG
;
A
#
# COMPACT_ATOMS: atom_id res chain seq x y z
N MET A 1 4.25 8.99 18.37
CA MET A 1 3.90 9.40 16.99
C MET A 1 2.96 8.36 16.39
N SER A 2 1.86 8.80 15.82
CA SER A 2 0.90 7.87 15.23
C SER A 2 1.36 7.38 13.86
N CYS A 3 0.80 6.26 13.40
CA CYS A 3 1.09 5.74 12.06
C CYS A 3 0.65 6.75 10.99
N GLN A 4 -0.45 7.46 11.19
CA GLN A 4 -0.92 8.48 10.24
C GLN A 4 0.09 9.63 10.13
N THR A 5 0.61 10.12 11.25
CA THR A 5 1.62 11.17 11.25
C THR A 5 2.87 10.73 10.51
N ARG A 6 3.32 9.50 10.77
CA ARG A 6 4.48 8.93 10.10
C ARG A 6 4.27 8.81 8.60
N PHE A 7 3.09 8.36 8.20
CA PHE A 7 2.73 8.24 6.80
C PHE A 7 2.75 9.61 6.10
N ASP A 8 2.17 10.62 6.75
CA ASP A 8 2.15 11.98 6.19
C ASP A 8 3.58 12.52 6.00
N GLU A 9 4.46 12.30 6.97
CA GLU A 9 5.87 12.69 6.86
C GLU A 9 6.57 11.98 5.70
N PHE A 10 6.31 10.69 5.55
CA PHE A 10 6.91 9.90 4.48
C PHE A 10 6.42 10.34 3.11
N LEU A 11 5.14 10.72 2.99
CA LEU A 11 4.63 11.25 1.72
C LEU A 11 5.36 12.53 1.32
N VAL A 12 5.58 13.44 2.26
CA VAL A 12 6.34 14.67 1.99
C VAL A 12 7.75 14.33 1.53
N LEU A 13 8.41 13.41 2.21
CA LEU A 13 9.76 12.98 1.89
C LEU A 13 9.84 12.36 0.50
N GLU A 14 8.90 11.49 0.17
CA GLU A 14 8.86 10.79 -1.12
C GLU A 14 8.59 11.74 -2.28
N PHE A 15 7.74 12.75 -2.09
CA PHE A 15 7.46 13.73 -3.13
C PHE A 15 8.58 14.76 -3.28
N SER A 16 9.37 14.97 -2.22
CA SER A 16 10.46 15.95 -2.22
C SER A 16 11.78 15.39 -2.77
N ASP A 17 11.98 14.07 -2.69
CA ASP A 17 13.26 13.44 -3.03
C ASP A 17 13.00 12.16 -3.84
N PRO A 18 13.42 12.14 -5.13
CA PRO A 18 13.22 10.96 -5.97
C PRO A 18 13.85 9.67 -5.42
N GLY A 19 14.93 9.79 -4.64
CA GLY A 19 15.57 8.63 -4.02
C GLY A 19 14.64 7.95 -3.02
N TYR A 20 13.89 8.72 -2.24
CA TYR A 20 12.88 8.19 -1.34
C TYR A 20 11.61 7.79 -2.09
N GLY A 21 11.26 8.56 -3.12
CA GLY A 21 10.04 8.33 -3.89
C GLY A 21 10.05 7.06 -4.74
N ALA A 22 11.20 6.44 -4.91
CA ALA A 22 11.33 5.22 -5.71
C ALA A 22 10.44 4.07 -5.20
N VAL A 23 10.09 4.07 -3.90
CA VAL A 23 9.24 3.04 -3.29
C VAL A 23 7.85 3.55 -2.91
N HIS A 24 7.46 4.72 -3.43
CA HIS A 24 6.17 5.33 -3.11
C HIS A 24 4.98 4.37 -3.31
N HIS A 25 5.00 3.60 -4.38
CA HIS A 25 3.96 2.61 -4.69
C HIS A 25 3.83 1.54 -3.60
N LEU A 26 4.95 1.13 -3.00
CA LEU A 26 4.94 0.16 -1.90
C LEU A 26 4.47 0.80 -0.60
N THR A 27 4.91 2.02 -0.33
CA THR A 27 4.54 2.76 0.89
C THR A 27 3.03 2.91 0.99
N VAL A 28 2.39 3.37 -0.08
CA VAL A 28 0.94 3.62 -0.09
C VAL A 28 0.17 2.30 0.04
N ALA A 29 0.52 1.30 -0.76
CA ALA A 29 -0.21 0.03 -0.76
C ALA A 29 -0.08 -0.70 0.57
N ALA A 30 1.14 -0.75 1.15
CA ALA A 30 1.36 -1.40 2.44
C ALA A 30 0.61 -0.68 3.56
N TYR A 31 0.65 0.65 3.57
CA TYR A 31 -0.07 1.43 4.58
C TYR A 31 -1.57 1.16 4.51
N LEU A 32 -2.15 1.19 3.32
CA LEU A 32 -3.59 0.97 3.14
C LEU A 32 -4.01 -0.46 3.50
N LEU A 33 -3.16 -1.45 3.25
CA LEU A 33 -3.45 -2.81 3.72
C LEU A 33 -3.61 -2.88 5.24
N GLN A 34 -2.79 -2.13 5.96
CA GLN A 34 -2.78 -2.15 7.43
C GLN A 34 -3.78 -1.18 8.05
N HIS A 35 -4.26 -0.19 7.29
CA HIS A 35 -5.18 0.85 7.75
C HIS A 35 -6.35 0.93 6.78
N SER A 36 -7.28 -0.02 6.90
CA SER A 36 -8.31 -0.27 5.90
C SER A 36 -9.61 0.51 6.11
N SER A 37 -9.70 1.36 7.13
CA SER A 37 -10.97 2.00 7.50
C SER A 37 -11.55 2.91 6.41
N GLN A 38 -10.72 3.38 5.48
CA GLN A 38 -11.17 4.24 4.38
C GLN A 38 -11.33 3.49 3.07
N LEU A 39 -11.20 2.16 3.10
CA LEU A 39 -11.31 1.33 1.91
C LEU A 39 -12.60 0.54 1.92
N THR A 40 -13.12 0.24 0.72
CA THR A 40 -14.10 -0.81 0.54
C THR A 40 -13.37 -2.15 0.55
N ARG A 41 -14.12 -3.26 0.63
CA ARG A 41 -13.53 -4.59 0.51
C ARG A 41 -12.77 -4.74 -0.80
N GLU A 42 -13.40 -4.30 -1.89
CA GLU A 42 -12.79 -4.35 -3.22
C GLU A 42 -11.54 -3.48 -3.29
N GLY A 43 -11.55 -2.31 -2.64
CA GLY A 43 -10.38 -1.44 -2.56
C GLY A 43 -9.23 -2.09 -1.82
N TRP A 44 -9.51 -2.80 -0.72
CA TRP A 44 -8.48 -3.52 0.03
C TRP A 44 -7.88 -4.65 -0.80
N LEU A 45 -8.71 -5.42 -1.48
CA LEU A 45 -8.26 -6.49 -2.38
C LEU A 45 -7.42 -5.92 -3.52
N TYR A 46 -7.80 -4.76 -4.04
CA TYR A 46 -7.05 -4.07 -5.08
C TYR A 46 -5.63 -3.71 -4.59
N GLU A 47 -5.52 -3.17 -3.37
CA GLU A 47 -4.21 -2.83 -2.81
C GLU A 47 -3.35 -4.08 -2.58
N ARG A 48 -3.95 -5.19 -2.14
CA ARG A 48 -3.24 -6.46 -2.00
C ARG A 48 -2.73 -6.96 -3.34
N ASP A 49 -3.55 -6.84 -4.39
CA ASP A 49 -3.15 -7.27 -5.74
C ASP A 49 -2.05 -6.39 -6.30
N LEU A 50 -2.04 -5.08 -5.99
CA LEU A 50 -0.94 -4.19 -6.36
C LEU A 50 0.37 -4.66 -5.75
N LEU A 51 0.37 -4.99 -4.46
CA LEU A 51 1.58 -5.49 -3.79
C LEU A 51 2.04 -6.81 -4.39
N ARG A 52 1.10 -7.71 -4.74
CA ARG A 52 1.45 -8.95 -5.42
C ARG A 52 2.15 -8.66 -6.74
N ALA A 53 1.63 -7.72 -7.53
CA ALA A 53 2.22 -7.37 -8.81
C ALA A 53 3.63 -6.81 -8.66
N PHE A 54 3.84 -5.94 -7.67
CA PHE A 54 5.15 -5.32 -7.46
C PHE A 54 6.17 -6.29 -6.86
N ILE A 55 5.76 -7.10 -5.89
CA ILE A 55 6.68 -7.94 -5.10
C ILE A 55 6.89 -9.31 -5.73
N ILE A 56 5.81 -9.98 -6.14
CA ILE A 56 5.87 -11.36 -6.64
C ILE A 56 6.12 -11.38 -8.14
N GLU A 57 5.41 -10.54 -8.88
CA GLU A 57 5.50 -10.51 -10.35
C GLU A 57 6.54 -9.53 -10.87
N ASN A 58 7.13 -8.73 -9.98
CA ASN A 58 8.17 -7.74 -10.31
C ASN A 58 7.75 -6.74 -11.40
N LYS A 59 6.47 -6.40 -11.46
CA LYS A 59 5.96 -5.44 -12.43
C LYS A 59 6.40 -4.02 -12.05
N PRO A 60 6.87 -3.22 -13.01
CA PRO A 60 7.23 -1.83 -12.70
C PRO A 60 5.99 -0.99 -12.42
N PRO A 61 6.09 0.01 -11.52
CA PRO A 61 4.95 0.88 -11.20
C PRO A 61 4.35 1.58 -12.41
N SER A 62 5.17 1.94 -13.40
CA SER A 62 4.69 2.60 -14.61
C SER A 62 3.71 1.72 -15.40
N LEU A 63 3.98 0.41 -15.44
CA LEU A 63 3.10 -0.54 -16.12
C LEU A 63 1.75 -0.63 -15.40
N ILE A 64 1.76 -0.70 -14.08
CA ILE A 64 0.53 -0.79 -13.28
C ILE A 64 -0.31 0.48 -13.47
N ARG A 65 0.32 1.66 -13.46
CA ARG A 65 -0.39 2.92 -13.69
C ARG A 65 -1.04 2.95 -15.06
N LYS A 66 -0.34 2.46 -16.08
CA LYS A 66 -0.87 2.38 -17.44
C LYS A 66 -2.08 1.43 -17.50
N GLN A 67 -1.97 0.25 -16.89
CA GLN A 67 -3.07 -0.72 -16.87
C GLN A 67 -4.31 -0.16 -16.17
N ASN A 68 -4.12 0.55 -15.06
CA ASN A 68 -5.22 1.16 -14.34
C ASN A 68 -5.88 2.27 -15.15
N ARG A 69 -5.09 3.08 -15.83
CA ARG A 69 -5.61 4.15 -16.69
C ARG A 69 -6.43 3.56 -17.84
N ASP A 70 -5.94 2.49 -18.46
CA ASP A 70 -6.66 1.82 -19.55
C ASP A 70 -8.00 1.25 -19.07
N LYS A 71 -8.04 0.71 -17.87
CA LYS A 71 -9.29 0.22 -17.25
C LYS A 71 -10.28 1.35 -17.02
N VAL A 72 -9.82 2.49 -16.52
CA VAL A 72 -10.67 3.65 -16.29
C VAL A 72 -11.22 4.17 -17.62
N ASP A 73 -10.34 4.34 -18.62
CA ASP A 73 -10.72 4.85 -19.93
C ASP A 73 -11.72 3.94 -20.65
N SER A 74 -11.62 2.62 -20.42
CA SER A 74 -12.54 1.66 -21.04
C SER A 74 -13.84 1.46 -20.25
N GLY A 75 -14.00 2.12 -19.10
CA GLY A 75 -15.16 1.99 -18.26
C GLY A 75 -15.29 0.65 -17.54
N LYS A 76 -14.20 -0.11 -17.46
CA LYS A 76 -14.21 -1.44 -16.84
C LYS A 76 -13.97 -1.45 -15.33
N ARG A 77 -13.64 -0.29 -14.77
CA ARG A 77 -13.42 -0.15 -13.33
C ARG A 77 -14.78 0.10 -12.67
N ASP A 78 -15.36 -0.95 -12.08
CA ASP A 78 -16.71 -0.92 -11.54
C ASP A 78 -16.78 -1.01 -10.01
N PHE A 79 -15.67 -0.86 -9.29
CA PHE A 79 -15.66 -0.92 -7.84
C PHE A 79 -15.21 0.41 -7.24
N LYS A 80 -15.64 0.66 -6.00
CA LYS A 80 -15.24 1.84 -5.23
C LYS A 80 -14.06 1.50 -4.36
N ILE A 81 -13.03 2.34 -4.37
CA ILE A 81 -11.85 2.14 -3.53
C ILE A 81 -12.08 2.67 -2.12
N LYS A 82 -12.72 3.85 -2.00
CA LYS A 82 -12.93 4.50 -0.71
C LYS A 82 -14.29 4.17 -0.12
N SER A 83 -14.30 3.84 1.17
CA SER A 83 -15.53 3.58 1.92
C SER A 83 -16.11 4.86 2.50
N LYS A 84 -17.44 4.92 2.55
CA LYS A 84 -18.14 6.03 3.21
C LYS A 84 -18.40 5.75 4.69
N THR A 85 -18.23 4.51 5.14
CA THR A 85 -18.57 4.12 6.51
C THR A 85 -17.43 4.32 7.50
N GLY A 86 -16.19 4.35 7.04
CA GLY A 86 -15.02 4.42 7.90
C GLY A 86 -14.75 3.16 8.71
N GLN A 87 -15.46 2.06 8.42
CA GLN A 87 -15.28 0.80 9.12
C GLN A 87 -14.12 0.01 8.51
N PRO A 88 -13.22 -0.59 9.33
CA PRO A 88 -12.15 -1.43 8.81
C PRO A 88 -12.70 -2.63 8.03
N VAL A 89 -12.07 -2.92 6.90
CA VAL A 89 -12.42 -4.10 6.09
C VAL A 89 -11.99 -5.38 6.77
N ILE A 90 -10.86 -5.33 7.51
CA ILE A 90 -10.28 -6.50 8.18
C ILE A 90 -10.22 -6.25 9.68
N ALA A 91 -10.28 -7.33 10.45
CA ALA A 91 -10.22 -7.26 11.92
C ALA A 91 -8.79 -7.27 12.47
N LYS A 92 -7.80 -7.54 11.61
CA LYS A 92 -6.40 -7.63 12.04
C LYS A 92 -5.89 -6.26 12.46
N THR A 93 -5.34 -6.18 13.69
CA THR A 93 -4.81 -4.94 14.25
C THR A 93 -3.32 -5.05 14.60
N THR A 94 -2.77 -6.25 14.62
CA THR A 94 -1.38 -6.50 14.97
C THR A 94 -0.62 -7.05 13.76
N TRP A 95 0.47 -6.40 13.41
CA TRP A 95 1.29 -6.76 12.25
C TRP A 95 2.74 -6.91 12.69
N ALA A 96 3.48 -7.82 12.05
CA ALA A 96 4.89 -8.05 12.36
C ALA A 96 5.73 -6.80 12.08
N LYS A 97 5.44 -6.10 11.00
CA LYS A 97 6.09 -4.83 10.65
C LYS A 97 5.04 -3.78 10.31
N THR A 98 5.31 -2.54 10.69
CA THR A 98 4.45 -1.40 10.38
C THR A 98 5.30 -0.25 9.84
N ILE A 99 4.66 0.84 9.44
CA ILE A 99 5.36 2.04 9.00
C ILE A 99 6.31 2.57 10.07
N CYS A 100 6.01 2.30 11.34
CA CYS A 100 6.84 2.76 12.46
C CYS A 100 8.18 2.03 12.55
N ASP A 101 8.34 0.91 11.85
CA ASP A 101 9.58 0.15 11.78
C ASP A 101 10.51 0.62 10.66
N VAL A 102 10.06 1.57 9.85
CA VAL A 102 10.82 2.07 8.71
C VAL A 102 11.71 3.24 9.14
N ARG A 103 13.00 3.15 8.82
CA ARG A 103 13.98 4.22 9.12
C ARG A 103 14.10 5.15 7.92
N ALA A 104 14.28 6.44 8.18
CA ALA A 104 14.35 7.45 7.14
C ALA A 104 15.66 8.23 7.14
N GLU A 105 16.72 7.66 7.70
CA GLU A 105 18.01 8.34 7.85
C GLU A 105 18.72 8.58 6.52
N ASN A 106 18.51 7.71 5.53
CA ASN A 106 18.99 7.91 4.17
C ASN A 106 18.09 7.12 3.20
N ALA A 107 18.18 7.45 1.90
CA ALA A 107 17.29 6.85 0.90
C ALA A 107 17.49 5.35 0.76
N GLU A 108 18.73 4.87 0.82
CA GLU A 108 19.03 3.46 0.67
C GLU A 108 18.39 2.64 1.80
N THR A 109 18.58 3.04 3.05
CA THR A 109 17.98 2.37 4.21
C THR A 109 16.46 2.47 4.16
N TYR A 110 15.93 3.62 3.80
CA TYR A 110 14.49 3.84 3.69
C TYR A 110 13.87 2.87 2.67
N CYS A 111 14.43 2.81 1.47
CA CYS A 111 13.89 1.93 0.42
C CYS A 111 13.97 0.46 0.82
N ALA A 112 15.05 0.05 1.48
CA ALA A 112 15.19 -1.33 1.95
C ALA A 112 14.14 -1.65 3.01
N ASP A 113 13.94 -0.74 3.98
CA ASP A 113 12.96 -0.95 5.05
C ASP A 113 11.53 -0.96 4.52
N VAL A 114 11.19 -0.06 3.60
CA VAL A 114 9.85 -0.03 2.99
C VAL A 114 9.60 -1.34 2.23
N THR A 115 10.58 -1.82 1.50
CA THR A 115 10.46 -3.08 0.76
C THR A 115 10.20 -4.25 1.71
N GLU A 116 10.94 -4.33 2.82
CA GLU A 116 10.74 -5.39 3.80
C GLU A 116 9.39 -5.28 4.50
N TRP A 117 8.98 -4.07 4.83
CA TRP A 117 7.65 -3.82 5.40
C TRP A 117 6.55 -4.26 4.44
N ALA A 118 6.65 -3.87 3.16
CA ALA A 118 5.67 -4.24 2.15
C ALA A 118 5.57 -5.75 1.97
N LYS A 119 6.70 -6.45 1.93
CA LYS A 119 6.72 -7.92 1.83
C LYS A 119 6.07 -8.57 3.04
N SER A 120 6.34 -8.07 4.23
CA SER A 120 5.75 -8.59 5.47
C SER A 120 4.24 -8.37 5.49
N ALA A 121 3.79 -7.16 5.16
CA ALA A 121 2.37 -6.83 5.13
C ALA A 121 1.62 -7.67 4.10
N PHE A 122 2.19 -7.83 2.91
CA PHE A 122 1.60 -8.64 1.87
C PHE A 122 1.48 -10.11 2.30
N GLY A 123 2.56 -10.69 2.84
CA GLY A 123 2.56 -12.08 3.29
C GLY A 123 1.50 -12.35 4.36
N GLU A 124 1.34 -11.44 5.31
CA GLU A 124 0.30 -11.55 6.32
C GLU A 124 -1.09 -11.35 5.73
N SER A 125 -1.23 -10.45 4.74
CA SER A 125 -2.52 -10.20 4.11
C SER A 125 -3.06 -11.41 3.36
N GLU A 126 -2.19 -12.25 2.82
CA GLU A 126 -2.61 -13.46 2.11
C GLU A 126 -3.27 -14.49 3.02
N LYS A 127 -3.03 -14.40 4.32
CA LYS A 127 -3.64 -15.29 5.33
C LYS A 127 -5.01 -14.80 5.78
N ILE A 128 -5.40 -13.61 5.35
CA ILE A 128 -6.67 -13.00 5.73
C ILE A 128 -7.73 -13.39 4.72
N VAL A 129 -8.84 -13.97 5.22
CA VAL A 129 -10.00 -14.30 4.39
C VAL A 129 -11.03 -13.21 4.59
N ILE A 130 -11.49 -12.63 3.49
CA ILE A 130 -12.55 -11.62 3.52
C ILE A 130 -13.83 -12.26 3.03
N ASP A 131 -14.79 -12.43 3.93
CA ASP A 131 -16.09 -12.98 3.60
C ASP A 131 -16.94 -11.87 2.97
N GLY A 132 -17.55 -12.21 1.84
CA GLY A 132 -18.31 -11.27 1.03
C GLY A 132 -19.67 -10.91 1.57
#